data_ef6c6a85bebc0708640894517c77b157
#
_entry.id   ef6c6a85bebc0708640894517c77b157
#
_cell.length_a   1.000
_cell.length_b   1.000
_cell.length_c   1.000
_cell.angle_alpha   90.00
_cell.angle_beta   90.00
_cell.angle_gamma   90.00
#
_symmetry.space_group_name_H-M   'P 1'
#
loop_
_entity.id
_entity.type
_entity.pdbx_description
1 polymer ?
#
loop_
_entity_poly.entity_id
_entity_poly.type
_entity_poly.pdbx_seq_one_letter_code
_entity_poly.pdbx_strand_id
1 'polypeptide(L)'
;MSVAVSNSPVFSPSSSLFCNMTSIITASPEALTLPLSHLKPSPCSSSSSAPSSPSSPFRLRLPKPPTGLSSSSSSVSVSTSGSSSPNTVLKRKRPARLDIPVSSMCFGAPATPSMAAREVVEEEANGYSVYCKRGRREAMEDRYSALLNLQGDSKQAFFGIFDGHGGAKAAEFAAENLDRNIIDEVMTRGENEIDEAVKQGYLNTDSDFLKEDMRGGSCCVTALIRKGNLVVSNVGDCRAVLSIGGVAEALTSDHRPSRKDEKERIETLGGYVDFCHGVWRIQGSLAVSRGIGDRHLKQWVIAEPDTKVLRIKPEYEFLILASDGLWDKVSNQEAVDIARPMCIDTPQPLTACKMLADLSASRGSSDDISVMLIQLGRYI
;
A
#
# COMPACT_ATOMS: atom_id res chain seq x y z
N MET A 1 -34.15 -48.87 47.93
CA MET A 1 -35.38 -48.25 48.50
C MET A 1 -35.73 -47.09 47.63
N SER A 2 -36.83 -47.17 46.90
CA SER A 2 -37.84 -46.18 46.46
C SER A 2 -37.34 -45.10 45.51
N VAL A 3 -37.60 -45.20 44.24
CA VAL A 3 -38.78 -45.03 43.36
C VAL A 3 -39.57 -43.73 43.58
N ALA A 4 -39.59 -42.87 42.51
CA ALA A 4 -40.73 -42.15 41.95
C ALA A 4 -40.12 -41.22 40.81
N VAL A 5 -40.39 -41.35 39.62
CA VAL A 5 -41.38 -41.40 38.53
C VAL A 5 -42.39 -40.25 38.54
N SER A 6 -42.53 -39.67 37.35
CA SER A 6 -43.64 -38.91 36.74
C SER A 6 -43.48 -37.37 36.76
N ASN A 7 -43.86 -36.55 35.75
CA ASN A 7 -44.62 -36.78 34.52
C ASN A 7 -44.43 -35.54 33.63
N SER A 8 -44.43 -35.75 32.33
CA SER A 8 -44.71 -34.69 31.34
C SER A 8 -46.21 -34.37 31.27
N PRO A 9 -46.62 -33.26 30.68
CA PRO A 9 -47.60 -33.38 29.62
C PRO A 9 -47.27 -32.68 28.30
N VAL A 10 -47.60 -33.41 27.26
CA VAL A 10 -47.81 -33.05 25.87
C VAL A 10 -49.11 -32.29 25.73
N PHE A 11 -49.14 -31.23 24.91
CA PHE A 11 -50.35 -30.79 24.20
C PHE A 11 -49.97 -30.11 22.88
N SER A 12 -50.43 -30.68 21.78
CA SER A 12 -50.80 -30.11 20.48
C SER A 12 -52.30 -30.39 20.28
N PRO A 13 -52.95 -29.97 19.18
CA PRO A 13 -53.03 -28.73 18.39
C PRO A 13 -54.50 -28.29 18.18
N SER A 14 -54.77 -27.16 17.57
CA SER A 14 -56.02 -26.89 16.77
C SER A 14 -55.86 -25.55 16.07
N SER A 15 -55.85 -25.50 14.77
CA SER A 15 -56.88 -25.66 13.73
C SER A 15 -57.80 -24.48 13.55
N SER A 16 -57.70 -23.88 12.33
CA SER A 16 -58.77 -23.40 11.45
C SER A 16 -59.37 -22.03 11.82
N LEU A 17 -59.74 -21.16 10.87
CA LEU A 17 -60.47 -21.30 9.63
C LEU A 17 -60.48 -19.95 8.86
N PHE A 18 -60.40 -20.02 7.52
CA PHE A 18 -61.13 -19.33 6.45
C PHE A 18 -61.52 -17.84 6.55
N CYS A 19 -61.19 -17.04 5.51
CA CYS A 19 -62.08 -16.72 4.38
C CYS A 19 -61.38 -15.84 3.32
N ASN A 20 -61.30 -16.28 2.10
CA ASN A 20 -61.75 -15.80 0.79
C ASN A 20 -62.01 -14.30 0.63
N MET A 21 -61.47 -13.65 -0.43
CA MET A 21 -62.01 -13.61 -1.79
C MET A 21 -61.16 -12.79 -2.76
N THR A 22 -60.79 -13.40 -3.83
CA THR A 22 -60.74 -13.01 -5.23
C THR A 22 -60.96 -11.52 -5.62
N SER A 23 -60.02 -11.00 -6.41
CA SER A 23 -60.35 -10.39 -7.69
C SER A 23 -59.14 -10.33 -8.63
N ILE A 24 -59.27 -10.98 -9.74
CA ILE A 24 -58.47 -11.03 -10.96
C ILE A 24 -58.73 -9.74 -11.72
N ILE A 25 -57.73 -9.01 -12.15
CA ILE A 25 -57.76 -8.24 -13.38
C ILE A 25 -56.41 -8.41 -14.10
N THR A 26 -56.48 -9.10 -15.21
CA THR A 26 -55.50 -9.19 -16.29
C THR A 26 -55.52 -7.91 -17.13
N ALA A 27 -54.36 -7.37 -17.46
CA ALA A 27 -54.13 -6.62 -18.67
C ALA A 27 -52.63 -6.63 -19.02
N SER A 28 -52.29 -7.27 -20.09
CA SER A 28 -51.05 -7.18 -20.89
C SER A 28 -51.32 -6.26 -22.11
N PRO A 29 -50.33 -6.04 -22.99
CA PRO A 29 -49.37 -4.95 -22.99
C PRO A 29 -49.61 -4.03 -24.18
N GLU A 30 -49.25 -2.80 -24.11
CA GLU A 30 -49.17 -1.93 -25.34
C GLU A 30 -47.73 -1.45 -25.54
N ALA A 31 -47.19 -1.88 -26.64
CA ALA A 31 -46.00 -1.40 -27.27
C ALA A 31 -46.26 -0.01 -27.87
N LEU A 32 -45.48 0.97 -27.50
CA LEU A 32 -45.37 2.23 -28.24
C LEU A 32 -44.00 2.33 -28.90
N THR A 33 -44.01 1.97 -30.16
CA THR A 33 -43.00 2.31 -31.17
C THR A 33 -43.17 3.75 -31.60
N LEU A 34 -42.12 4.53 -31.58
CA LEU A 34 -42.01 5.80 -32.28
C LEU A 34 -40.79 5.76 -33.23
N PRO A 35 -40.88 6.45 -34.40
CA PRO A 35 -40.11 6.07 -35.56
C PRO A 35 -38.75 6.78 -35.67
N LEU A 36 -37.81 6.07 -36.31
CA LEU A 36 -36.58 6.60 -36.90
C LEU A 36 -36.91 7.68 -37.95
N SER A 37 -36.28 8.81 -37.83
CA SER A 37 -36.10 9.72 -38.96
C SER A 37 -34.63 9.84 -39.31
N HIS A 38 -34.32 9.37 -40.50
CA HIS A 38 -33.05 9.49 -41.19
C HIS A 38 -32.68 10.95 -41.45
N LEU A 39 -31.43 11.30 -41.24
CA LEU A 39 -30.73 12.30 -42.03
C LEU A 39 -29.34 11.81 -42.38
N LYS A 40 -29.10 11.64 -43.66
CA LYS A 40 -27.83 11.27 -44.28
C LYS A 40 -26.88 12.47 -44.36
N PRO A 41 -25.57 12.22 -44.49
CA PRO A 41 -24.53 13.24 -44.57
C PRO A 41 -24.36 13.73 -46.03
N SER A 42 -23.87 14.94 -46.20
CA SER A 42 -23.32 15.45 -47.45
C SER A 42 -21.99 16.16 -47.24
N PRO A 43 -21.10 16.14 -48.21
CA PRO A 43 -19.66 16.32 -48.01
C PRO A 43 -19.12 17.66 -48.54
N CYS A 44 -17.86 17.88 -48.16
CA CYS A 44 -16.84 18.74 -48.81
C CYS A 44 -17.06 20.25 -48.94
N SER A 45 -16.12 20.98 -48.37
CA SER A 45 -15.13 21.68 -49.21
C SER A 45 -14.01 22.32 -48.36
N SER A 46 -12.81 22.16 -48.83
CA SER A 46 -11.55 22.72 -48.41
C SER A 46 -11.53 24.23 -48.54
N SER A 47 -10.99 24.93 -47.54
CA SER A 47 -10.18 26.12 -47.76
C SER A 47 -9.35 26.47 -46.55
N SER A 48 -8.07 26.62 -46.81
CA SER A 48 -6.98 27.10 -46.03
C SER A 48 -7.17 28.53 -45.52
N SER A 49 -6.94 28.77 -44.27
CA SER A 49 -6.26 30.00 -43.77
C SER A 49 -6.00 29.88 -42.29
N ALA A 50 -4.74 30.01 -41.92
CA ALA A 50 -4.28 30.19 -40.54
C ALA A 50 -4.58 31.62 -40.08
N PRO A 51 -4.82 31.80 -38.79
CA PRO A 51 -4.47 33.02 -38.14
C PRO A 51 -3.47 32.80 -37.01
N SER A 52 -2.45 33.63 -37.10
CA SER A 52 -1.45 34.05 -36.17
C SER A 52 -1.81 34.04 -34.68
N SER A 53 -0.89 33.47 -33.88
CA SER A 53 -0.80 33.55 -32.44
C SER A 53 -0.58 34.98 -31.93
N PRO A 54 -1.18 35.39 -30.84
CA PRO A 54 -0.73 36.57 -30.11
C PRO A 54 0.40 36.21 -29.12
N SER A 55 1.45 37.01 -29.21
CA SER A 55 2.65 37.05 -28.40
C SER A 55 2.37 37.28 -26.93
N SER A 56 2.93 36.45 -26.06
CA SER A 56 3.10 36.74 -24.64
C SER A 56 4.15 37.78 -24.39
N PRO A 57 3.90 38.79 -23.56
CA PRO A 57 4.96 39.61 -22.99
C PRO A 57 5.23 39.15 -21.54
N PHE A 58 6.48 38.93 -21.26
CA PHE A 58 7.23 39.05 -20.01
C PHE A 58 8.31 37.97 -19.89
N ARG A 59 9.44 38.23 -20.57
CA ARG A 59 10.73 37.66 -20.19
C ARG A 59 11.46 38.68 -19.31
N LEU A 60 11.57 38.39 -18.04
CA LEU A 60 12.54 39.03 -17.15
C LEU A 60 13.94 38.53 -17.49
N ARG A 61 14.79 39.43 -17.99
CA ARG A 61 16.21 39.21 -18.23
C ARG A 61 16.96 39.37 -16.91
N LEU A 62 17.65 38.32 -16.46
CA LEU A 62 18.72 38.45 -15.47
C LEU A 62 19.96 39.09 -16.08
N PRO A 63 20.65 40.00 -15.38
CA PRO A 63 21.86 40.63 -15.87
C PRO A 63 23.07 39.69 -15.78
N LYS A 64 23.88 39.68 -16.85
CA LYS A 64 25.19 39.02 -16.91
C LYS A 64 26.21 39.81 -16.06
N PRO A 65 27.18 39.15 -15.41
CA PRO A 65 28.29 39.81 -14.77
C PRO A 65 29.27 40.38 -15.82
N PRO A 66 30.01 41.48 -15.51
CA PRO A 66 30.86 42.13 -16.47
C PRO A 66 32.19 41.40 -16.66
N THR A 67 32.53 41.23 -17.92
CA THR A 67 33.90 40.94 -18.39
C THR A 67 34.68 42.24 -18.45
N GLY A 68 35.78 42.31 -17.76
CA GLY A 68 36.71 43.46 -17.84
C GLY A 68 38.13 42.98 -17.81
N LEU A 69 38.77 43.29 -18.82
CA LEU A 69 39.92 44.10 -19.14
C LEU A 69 41.27 43.38 -19.08
N SER A 70 41.72 43.11 -20.26
CA SER A 70 43.17 42.96 -20.63
C SER A 70 43.89 44.24 -20.54
N SER A 71 45.11 44.24 -20.02
CA SER A 71 46.17 45.19 -20.41
C SER A 71 47.54 44.59 -20.12
N SER A 72 48.21 44.29 -21.17
CA SER A 72 49.55 44.74 -21.71
C SER A 72 50.67 44.90 -20.72
N SER A 73 51.69 44.13 -21.01
CA SER A 73 53.13 44.17 -20.82
C SER A 73 53.78 45.54 -20.60
N SER A 74 54.73 45.58 -19.66
CA SER A 74 56.03 46.15 -19.89
C SER A 74 57.04 45.68 -18.83
N SER A 75 58.16 45.25 -19.33
CA SER A 75 59.38 44.83 -18.68
C SER A 75 60.17 45.98 -18.09
N VAL A 76 60.67 45.87 -16.88
CA VAL A 76 61.91 46.49 -16.43
C VAL A 76 62.62 45.57 -15.44
N SER A 77 63.85 45.20 -15.78
CA SER A 77 64.83 44.51 -14.97
C SER A 77 65.55 45.45 -14.02
N VAL A 78 65.65 45.09 -12.75
CA VAL A 78 66.83 45.48 -11.92
C VAL A 78 67.03 44.41 -10.84
N SER A 79 68.25 43.94 -10.76
CA SER A 79 68.86 43.01 -9.83
C SER A 79 68.97 43.58 -8.42
N THR A 80 68.86 42.81 -7.39
CA THR A 80 69.89 42.38 -6.42
C THR A 80 69.33 41.80 -5.13
N SER A 81 70.06 40.76 -4.71
CA SER A 81 70.29 40.25 -3.36
C SER A 81 69.18 39.77 -2.45
N GLY A 82 69.13 38.49 -2.31
CA GLY A 82 69.46 37.68 -1.16
C GLY A 82 68.55 37.81 0.06
N SER A 83 67.76 36.78 0.29
CA SER A 83 67.79 35.99 1.55
C SER A 83 66.75 34.87 1.48
N SER A 84 67.18 33.69 1.78
CA SER A 84 66.50 32.45 1.87
C SER A 84 65.50 32.46 3.02
N SER A 85 64.26 31.97 2.71
CA SER A 85 63.40 31.40 3.77
C SER A 85 62.64 30.21 3.22
N PRO A 86 62.58 29.12 3.92
CA PRO A 86 62.09 27.85 3.41
C PRO A 86 60.57 27.76 3.42
N ASN A 87 60.00 27.33 2.33
CA ASN A 87 58.58 26.89 2.25
C ASN A 87 58.34 25.69 3.15
N THR A 88 57.74 25.88 4.28
CA THR A 88 57.23 24.82 5.14
C THR A 88 55.85 24.36 4.61
N VAL A 89 55.89 23.27 3.86
CA VAL A 89 54.64 22.50 3.53
C VAL A 89 54.14 21.86 4.82
N LEU A 90 53.08 22.40 5.36
CA LEU A 90 52.36 21.82 6.48
C LEU A 90 51.74 20.48 6.07
N LYS A 91 52.45 19.35 6.30
CA LYS A 91 51.89 18.02 6.24
C LYS A 91 50.86 17.88 7.36
N ARG A 92 49.56 17.79 7.04
CA ARG A 92 48.51 17.39 7.96
C ARG A 92 48.85 16.00 8.51
N LYS A 93 49.20 15.91 9.80
CA LYS A 93 49.31 14.64 10.52
C LYS A 93 47.91 14.05 10.62
N ARG A 94 47.77 12.78 10.16
CA ARG A 94 46.59 11.98 10.45
C ARG A 94 46.46 11.84 11.99
N PRO A 95 45.26 11.96 12.57
CA PRO A 95 45.08 11.66 13.99
C PRO A 95 45.43 10.20 14.26
N ALA A 96 46.08 9.95 15.41
CA ALA A 96 46.41 8.61 15.88
C ALA A 96 45.13 7.78 16.03
N ARG A 97 45.20 6.51 15.61
CA ARG A 97 44.13 5.56 15.91
C ARG A 97 43.92 5.50 17.41
N LEU A 98 42.69 5.76 17.85
CA LEU A 98 42.28 5.44 19.22
C LEU A 98 42.15 3.92 19.30
N ASP A 99 42.98 3.28 20.08
CA ASP A 99 42.78 1.89 20.53
C ASP A 99 41.72 1.91 21.64
N ILE A 100 40.49 1.50 21.29
CA ILE A 100 39.44 1.27 22.27
C ILE A 100 39.66 -0.12 22.85
N PRO A 101 39.86 -0.27 24.20
CA PRO A 101 40.00 -1.58 24.80
C PRO A 101 38.68 -2.33 24.66
N VAL A 102 38.71 -3.49 23.99
CA VAL A 102 37.55 -4.40 23.87
C VAL A 102 37.36 -5.06 25.22
N SER A 103 36.36 -4.61 25.97
CA SER A 103 35.93 -5.30 27.19
C SER A 103 35.50 -6.73 26.83
N SER A 104 36.03 -7.70 27.57
CA SER A 104 35.66 -9.11 27.48
C SER A 104 34.13 -9.29 27.49
N MET A 105 33.55 -9.69 26.36
CA MET A 105 32.14 -9.98 26.23
C MET A 105 31.86 -11.34 26.84
N CYS A 106 30.99 -11.39 27.82
CA CYS A 106 30.31 -12.59 28.26
C CYS A 106 29.53 -13.21 27.08
N PHE A 107 29.79 -14.47 26.80
CA PHE A 107 28.99 -15.25 25.85
C PHE A 107 27.57 -15.44 26.39
N GLY A 108 26.67 -14.48 26.14
CA GLY A 108 25.24 -14.70 26.16
C GLY A 108 24.85 -15.50 24.94
N ALA A 109 23.85 -16.37 25.06
CA ALA A 109 23.27 -17.09 23.93
C ALA A 109 22.94 -16.08 22.81
N PRO A 110 23.15 -16.44 21.52
CA PRO A 110 22.87 -15.51 20.43
C PRO A 110 21.40 -15.13 20.48
N ALA A 111 21.12 -13.84 20.69
CA ALA A 111 19.78 -13.32 20.57
C ALA A 111 19.30 -13.56 19.14
N THR A 112 18.11 -14.10 18.98
CA THR A 112 17.49 -14.24 17.67
C THR A 112 17.43 -12.86 17.02
N PRO A 113 17.97 -12.64 15.81
CA PRO A 113 17.95 -11.32 15.18
C PRO A 113 16.51 -10.84 15.03
N SER A 114 16.26 -9.57 15.36
CA SER A 114 14.95 -8.96 15.14
C SER A 114 14.56 -9.06 13.65
N MET A 115 13.27 -9.04 13.35
CA MET A 115 12.77 -9.08 11.95
C MET A 115 13.46 -8.03 11.07
N ALA A 116 13.71 -6.84 11.61
CA ALA A 116 14.38 -5.74 10.92
C ALA A 116 15.82 -6.05 10.47
N ALA A 117 16.53 -6.95 11.17
CA ALA A 117 17.90 -7.34 10.86
C ALA A 117 18.00 -8.50 9.84
N ARG A 118 16.90 -9.13 9.46
CA ARG A 118 16.87 -10.25 8.51
C ARG A 118 16.87 -9.71 7.08
N GLU A 119 17.60 -10.35 6.20
CA GLU A 119 17.55 -10.05 4.76
C GLU A 119 16.31 -10.63 4.09
N VAL A 120 15.81 -11.75 4.62
CA VAL A 120 14.64 -12.49 4.13
C VAL A 120 13.82 -12.95 5.32
N VAL A 121 12.49 -12.83 5.19
CA VAL A 121 11.51 -13.45 6.07
C VAL A 121 10.56 -14.24 5.22
N GLU A 122 10.34 -15.52 5.56
CA GLU A 122 9.41 -16.38 4.85
C GLU A 122 8.59 -17.20 5.83
N GLU A 123 7.32 -17.37 5.50
CA GLU A 123 6.40 -18.21 6.24
C GLU A 123 5.44 -18.90 5.28
N GLU A 124 5.18 -20.15 5.53
CA GLU A 124 4.17 -20.94 4.84
C GLU A 124 3.25 -21.60 5.87
N ALA A 125 1.98 -21.34 5.76
CA ALA A 125 0.97 -21.89 6.64
C ALA A 125 -0.25 -22.38 5.84
N ASN A 126 -1.17 -23.03 6.52
CA ASN A 126 -2.34 -23.57 5.88
C ASN A 126 -3.28 -22.45 5.38
N GLY A 127 -3.22 -22.15 4.09
CA GLY A 127 -4.08 -21.16 3.42
C GLY A 127 -3.39 -19.85 3.04
N TYR A 128 -2.14 -19.64 3.44
CA TYR A 128 -1.35 -18.51 2.95
C TYR A 128 0.15 -18.81 2.92
N SER A 129 0.87 -18.02 2.17
CA SER A 129 2.34 -17.96 2.18
C SER A 129 2.79 -16.52 2.05
N VAL A 130 3.87 -16.16 2.73
CA VAL A 130 4.46 -14.82 2.67
C VAL A 130 5.96 -14.92 2.46
N TYR A 131 6.48 -14.00 1.67
CA TYR A 131 7.90 -13.82 1.45
C TYR A 131 8.23 -12.33 1.44
N CYS A 132 9.09 -11.91 2.37
CA CYS A 132 9.60 -10.54 2.46
C CYS A 132 11.10 -10.55 2.23
N LYS A 133 11.58 -9.70 1.34
CA LYS A 133 12.97 -9.56 0.96
C LYS A 133 13.42 -8.12 1.15
N ARG A 134 14.47 -7.90 1.95
CA ARG A 134 15.03 -6.58 2.16
C ARG A 134 15.64 -6.02 0.87
N GLY A 135 15.36 -4.78 0.59
CA GLY A 135 15.95 -4.02 -0.50
C GLY A 135 17.36 -3.50 -0.18
N ARG A 136 17.65 -2.26 -0.57
CA ARG A 136 18.96 -1.62 -0.34
C ARG A 136 19.03 -0.86 0.97
N ARG A 137 17.96 -0.84 1.76
CA ARG A 137 17.93 -0.17 3.05
C ARG A 137 18.83 -0.88 4.07
N GLU A 138 19.24 -0.18 5.11
CA GLU A 138 20.06 -0.74 6.18
C GLU A 138 19.31 -1.83 6.95
N ALA A 139 18.01 -1.65 7.16
CA ALA A 139 17.11 -2.61 7.79
C ALA A 139 15.81 -2.72 6.96
N MET A 140 15.14 -3.87 7.05
CA MET A 140 13.82 -4.07 6.44
C MET A 140 12.78 -3.25 7.21
N GLU A 141 12.07 -2.38 6.51
CA GLU A 141 10.99 -1.57 7.05
C GLU A 141 9.61 -2.20 6.83
N ASP A 142 9.49 -3.14 5.88
CA ASP A 142 8.27 -3.92 5.64
C ASP A 142 7.96 -4.88 6.79
N ARG A 143 6.65 -5.05 7.08
CA ARG A 143 6.11 -6.03 8.02
C ARG A 143 4.89 -6.72 7.42
N TYR A 144 4.49 -7.84 8.04
CA TYR A 144 3.23 -8.51 7.74
C TYR A 144 2.55 -8.98 9.01
N SER A 145 1.26 -9.24 8.91
CA SER A 145 0.45 -9.93 9.93
C SER A 145 -0.42 -10.99 9.27
N ALA A 146 -0.54 -12.14 9.91
CA ALA A 146 -1.43 -13.21 9.45
C ALA A 146 -2.02 -13.93 10.66
N LEU A 147 -3.32 -13.82 10.83
CA LEU A 147 -4.08 -14.45 11.91
C LEU A 147 -5.11 -15.40 11.34
N LEU A 148 -4.98 -16.68 11.66
CA LEU A 148 -5.91 -17.71 11.27
C LEU A 148 -6.85 -18.05 12.43
N ASN A 149 -8.00 -18.66 12.10
CA ASN A 149 -8.97 -19.15 13.08
C ASN A 149 -9.47 -18.06 14.04
N LEU A 150 -9.77 -16.87 13.51
CA LEU A 150 -10.28 -15.77 14.32
C LEU A 150 -11.50 -16.22 15.12
N GLN A 151 -11.48 -15.94 16.42
CA GLN A 151 -12.55 -16.34 17.37
C GLN A 151 -12.84 -17.85 17.38
N GLY A 152 -11.85 -18.69 17.03
CA GLY A 152 -12.00 -20.14 16.95
C GLY A 152 -12.70 -20.65 15.68
N ASP A 153 -13.01 -19.78 14.73
CA ASP A 153 -13.60 -20.13 13.44
C ASP A 153 -12.55 -20.23 12.35
N SER A 154 -12.34 -21.43 11.82
CA SER A 154 -11.37 -21.70 10.74
C SER A 154 -11.69 -21.04 9.40
N LYS A 155 -12.90 -20.51 9.23
CA LYS A 155 -13.34 -19.75 8.07
C LYS A 155 -13.12 -18.25 8.24
N GLN A 156 -12.50 -17.82 9.32
CA GLN A 156 -12.17 -16.41 9.56
C GLN A 156 -10.68 -16.22 9.71
N ALA A 157 -10.16 -15.19 9.05
CA ALA A 157 -8.74 -14.87 9.06
C ALA A 157 -8.52 -13.37 8.80
N PHE A 158 -7.39 -12.86 9.28
CA PHE A 158 -6.89 -11.53 8.96
C PHE A 158 -5.49 -11.62 8.38
N PHE A 159 -5.22 -10.82 7.36
CA PHE A 159 -3.94 -10.72 6.68
C PHE A 159 -3.60 -9.26 6.42
N GLY A 160 -2.32 -8.90 6.52
CA GLY A 160 -1.84 -7.54 6.25
C GLY A 160 -0.40 -7.51 5.77
N ILE A 161 -0.12 -6.59 4.84
CA ILE A 161 1.22 -6.14 4.46
C ILE A 161 1.33 -4.67 4.85
N PHE A 162 2.44 -4.31 5.47
CA PHE A 162 2.73 -3.00 6.03
C PHE A 162 4.08 -2.54 5.51
N ASP A 163 4.07 -1.56 4.62
CA ASP A 163 5.25 -0.99 3.99
C ASP A 163 5.68 0.26 4.77
N GLY A 164 6.76 0.14 5.51
CA GLY A 164 7.26 1.18 6.40
C GLY A 164 8.16 2.19 5.70
N HIS A 165 8.05 3.45 6.10
CA HIS A 165 8.94 4.50 5.63
C HIS A 165 9.38 5.44 6.77
N GLY A 166 10.63 5.92 6.68
CA GLY A 166 11.21 6.73 7.76
C GLY A 166 11.50 5.91 9.02
N GLY A 167 11.72 4.61 8.88
CA GLY A 167 11.93 3.61 9.91
C GLY A 167 10.81 2.58 9.99
N ALA A 168 11.10 1.41 10.56
CA ALA A 168 10.16 0.28 10.64
C ALA A 168 9.05 0.45 11.70
N LYS A 169 9.13 1.46 12.57
CA LYS A 169 8.29 1.54 13.78
C LYS A 169 6.80 1.64 13.51
N ALA A 170 6.39 2.36 12.46
CA ALA A 170 4.98 2.48 12.11
C ALA A 170 4.43 1.15 11.55
N ALA A 171 5.20 0.46 10.71
CA ALA A 171 4.83 -0.85 10.18
C ALA A 171 4.80 -1.92 11.29
N GLU A 172 5.75 -1.92 12.24
CA GLU A 172 5.74 -2.80 13.41
C GLU A 172 4.49 -2.57 14.25
N PHE A 173 4.21 -1.32 14.61
CA PHE A 173 3.04 -0.97 15.40
C PHE A 173 1.73 -1.35 14.72
N ALA A 174 1.61 -1.06 13.41
CA ALA A 174 0.42 -1.43 12.65
C ALA A 174 0.24 -2.95 12.57
N ALA A 175 1.31 -3.71 12.32
CA ALA A 175 1.27 -5.16 12.26
C ALA A 175 0.86 -5.83 13.59
N GLU A 176 1.16 -5.18 14.72
CA GLU A 176 0.85 -5.68 16.07
C GLU A 176 -0.53 -5.25 16.60
N ASN A 177 -1.14 -4.21 16.03
CA ASN A 177 -2.33 -3.60 16.63
C ASN A 177 -3.54 -3.45 15.70
N LEU A 178 -3.34 -3.36 14.36
CA LEU A 178 -4.43 -3.02 13.44
C LEU A 178 -5.51 -4.10 13.38
N ASP A 179 -5.11 -5.36 13.39
CA ASP A 179 -6.03 -6.50 13.39
C ASP A 179 -6.97 -6.48 14.58
N ARG A 180 -6.42 -6.29 15.79
CA ARG A 180 -7.20 -6.18 17.03
C ARG A 180 -8.15 -4.99 16.97
N ASN A 181 -7.67 -3.81 16.60
CA ASN A 181 -8.48 -2.60 16.53
C ASN A 181 -9.64 -2.75 15.52
N ILE A 182 -9.41 -3.41 14.37
CA ILE A 182 -10.47 -3.70 13.40
C ILE A 182 -11.46 -4.71 13.97
N ILE A 183 -10.98 -5.81 14.57
CA ILE A 183 -11.86 -6.86 15.11
C ILE A 183 -12.73 -6.31 16.23
N ASP A 184 -12.18 -5.51 17.13
CA ASP A 184 -12.92 -4.90 18.25
C ASP A 184 -14.05 -3.97 17.73
N GLU A 185 -13.78 -3.17 16.70
CA GLU A 185 -14.80 -2.34 16.06
C GLU A 185 -15.87 -3.18 15.34
N VAL A 186 -15.49 -4.23 14.63
CA VAL A 186 -16.43 -5.15 13.95
C VAL A 186 -17.32 -5.84 14.97
N MET A 187 -16.80 -6.23 16.14
CA MET A 187 -17.59 -6.82 17.21
C MET A 187 -18.57 -5.83 17.84
N THR A 188 -18.21 -4.58 17.88
CA THR A 188 -19.04 -3.52 18.47
C THR A 188 -20.16 -3.06 17.53
N ARG A 189 -19.87 -2.86 16.24
CA ARG A 189 -20.79 -2.32 15.23
C ARG A 189 -21.61 -3.40 14.52
N GLY A 190 -21.03 -4.58 14.37
CA GLY A 190 -21.63 -5.70 13.62
C GLY A 190 -21.30 -5.67 12.12
N GLU A 191 -21.77 -6.70 11.42
CA GLU A 191 -21.41 -6.98 10.02
C GLU A 191 -21.99 -5.96 9.01
N ASN A 192 -23.09 -5.32 9.36
CA ASN A 192 -23.75 -4.38 8.44
C ASN A 192 -22.97 -3.05 8.28
N GLU A 193 -22.07 -2.76 9.20
CA GLU A 193 -21.23 -1.56 9.22
C GLU A 193 -19.73 -1.96 9.18
N ILE A 194 -19.40 -3.04 8.47
CA ILE A 194 -18.04 -3.60 8.47
C ILE A 194 -17.02 -2.65 7.83
N ASP A 195 -17.41 -1.88 6.84
CA ASP A 195 -16.61 -0.84 6.19
C ASP A 195 -16.26 0.29 7.17
N GLU A 196 -17.25 0.78 7.93
CA GLU A 196 -17.04 1.80 8.94
C GLU A 196 -16.25 1.24 10.15
N ALA A 197 -16.47 -0.02 10.52
CA ALA A 197 -15.69 -0.68 11.57
C ALA A 197 -14.21 -0.78 11.18
N VAL A 198 -13.91 -1.20 9.95
CA VAL A 198 -12.54 -1.24 9.44
C VAL A 198 -11.92 0.16 9.41
N LYS A 199 -12.64 1.15 8.89
CA LYS A 199 -12.19 2.54 8.88
C LYS A 199 -11.83 3.01 10.29
N GLN A 200 -12.69 2.77 11.27
CA GLN A 200 -12.43 3.17 12.65
C GLN A 200 -11.23 2.45 13.24
N GLY A 201 -11.04 1.15 12.94
CA GLY A 201 -9.85 0.39 13.34
C GLY A 201 -8.54 1.01 12.83
N TYR A 202 -8.51 1.46 11.57
CA TYR A 202 -7.35 2.18 11.01
C TYR A 202 -7.12 3.52 11.72
N LEU A 203 -8.18 4.30 11.95
CA LEU A 203 -8.08 5.60 12.62
C LEU A 203 -7.63 5.45 14.08
N ASN A 204 -8.13 4.43 14.79
CA ASN A 204 -7.70 4.13 16.15
C ASN A 204 -6.22 3.76 16.18
N THR A 205 -5.77 2.89 15.27
CA THR A 205 -4.35 2.48 15.17
C THR A 205 -3.45 3.69 14.90
N ASP A 206 -3.85 4.56 13.97
CA ASP A 206 -3.09 5.79 13.68
C ASP A 206 -3.02 6.71 14.89
N SER A 207 -4.18 6.94 15.55
CA SER A 207 -4.24 7.77 16.74
C SER A 207 -3.35 7.23 17.87
N ASP A 208 -3.34 5.92 18.06
CA ASP A 208 -2.53 5.29 19.12
C ASP A 208 -1.04 5.37 18.79
N PHE A 209 -0.62 5.08 17.55
CA PHE A 209 0.75 5.28 17.10
C PHE A 209 1.23 6.72 17.31
N LEU A 210 0.38 7.69 16.98
CA LEU A 210 0.71 9.10 17.15
C LEU A 210 0.90 9.51 18.63
N LYS A 211 0.33 8.80 19.60
CA LYS A 211 0.55 9.04 21.04
C LYS A 211 1.93 8.60 21.51
N GLU A 212 2.51 7.57 20.89
CA GLU A 212 3.81 6.99 21.27
C GLU A 212 5.03 7.85 20.93
N ASP A 213 4.83 9.03 20.31
CA ASP A 213 5.90 9.95 19.87
C ASP A 213 6.98 9.29 18.95
N MET A 214 6.59 8.25 18.24
CA MET A 214 7.44 7.58 17.26
C MET A 214 7.41 8.33 15.93
N ARG A 215 8.47 8.11 15.12
CA ARG A 215 8.62 8.72 13.78
C ARG A 215 8.34 7.69 12.70
N GLY A 216 8.13 8.19 11.47
CA GLY A 216 7.86 7.42 10.27
C GLY A 216 6.37 7.24 10.02
N GLY A 217 6.08 6.48 8.99
CA GLY A 217 4.73 6.09 8.60
C GLY A 217 4.73 4.70 7.97
N SER A 218 3.55 4.20 7.65
CA SER A 218 3.37 2.92 6.96
C SER A 218 2.19 2.96 6.02
N CYS A 219 2.40 2.52 4.77
CA CYS A 219 1.32 2.06 3.91
C CYS A 219 0.82 0.71 4.42
N CYS A 220 -0.48 0.45 4.27
CA CYS A 220 -1.07 -0.79 4.78
C CYS A 220 -2.12 -1.31 3.80
N VAL A 221 -2.00 -2.57 3.39
CA VAL A 221 -3.07 -3.31 2.70
C VAL A 221 -3.47 -4.50 3.54
N THR A 222 -4.78 -4.64 3.80
CA THR A 222 -5.31 -5.71 4.65
C THR A 222 -6.43 -6.47 3.98
N ALA A 223 -6.61 -7.73 4.37
CA ALA A 223 -7.72 -8.59 3.98
C ALA A 223 -8.30 -9.26 5.23
N LEU A 224 -9.53 -8.94 5.58
CA LEU A 224 -10.31 -9.63 6.61
C LEU A 224 -11.28 -10.59 5.92
N ILE A 225 -11.16 -11.87 6.23
CA ILE A 225 -12.10 -12.90 5.78
C ILE A 225 -13.01 -13.26 6.93
N ARG A 226 -14.32 -13.03 6.74
CA ARG A 226 -15.29 -13.25 7.78
C ARG A 226 -16.68 -13.56 7.22
N LYS A 227 -17.35 -14.61 7.75
CA LYS A 227 -18.69 -15.04 7.34
C LYS A 227 -18.85 -15.18 5.82
N GLY A 228 -17.79 -15.65 5.14
CA GLY A 228 -17.76 -15.83 3.69
C GLY A 228 -17.64 -14.52 2.88
N ASN A 229 -17.36 -13.40 3.52
CA ASN A 229 -16.98 -12.15 2.87
C ASN A 229 -15.47 -11.96 2.94
N LEU A 230 -14.93 -11.34 1.89
CA LEU A 230 -13.58 -10.80 1.80
C LEU A 230 -13.68 -9.29 1.90
N VAL A 231 -13.10 -8.70 2.92
CA VAL A 231 -13.03 -7.26 3.15
C VAL A 231 -11.60 -6.84 2.93
N VAL A 232 -11.34 -6.09 1.86
CA VAL A 232 -10.00 -5.60 1.51
C VAL A 232 -9.94 -4.11 1.73
N SER A 233 -8.92 -3.65 2.45
CA SER A 233 -8.75 -2.24 2.79
C SER A 233 -7.31 -1.80 2.54
N ASN A 234 -7.12 -0.55 2.12
CA ASN A 234 -5.82 0.00 1.79
C ASN A 234 -5.67 1.46 2.21
N VAL A 235 -4.51 1.81 2.77
CA VAL A 235 -3.98 3.16 2.89
C VAL A 235 -2.55 3.18 2.33
N GLY A 236 -2.28 4.02 1.34
CA GLY A 236 -0.98 4.09 0.67
C GLY A 236 -0.95 3.34 -0.66
N ASP A 237 0.20 2.88 -1.09
CA ASP A 237 0.46 2.29 -2.41
C ASP A 237 0.87 0.81 -2.38
N CYS A 238 0.68 0.13 -1.24
CA CYS A 238 0.48 -1.31 -1.24
C CYS A 238 -0.77 -1.66 -2.06
N ARG A 239 -0.85 -2.88 -2.57
CA ARG A 239 -1.98 -3.27 -3.42
C ARG A 239 -2.42 -4.70 -3.19
N ALA A 240 -3.74 -4.91 -3.34
CA ALA A 240 -4.39 -6.22 -3.35
C ALA A 240 -4.89 -6.57 -4.76
N VAL A 241 -4.51 -7.75 -5.25
CA VAL A 241 -4.91 -8.26 -6.57
C VAL A 241 -5.53 -9.65 -6.41
N LEU A 242 -6.75 -9.80 -6.89
CA LEU A 242 -7.53 -11.06 -6.90
C LEU A 242 -7.33 -11.80 -8.21
N SER A 243 -7.09 -13.11 -8.16
CA SER A 243 -7.17 -14.01 -9.33
C SER A 243 -8.57 -14.58 -9.45
N ILE A 244 -9.20 -14.33 -10.59
CA ILE A 244 -10.53 -14.88 -10.95
C ILE A 244 -10.37 -15.71 -12.21
N GLY A 245 -10.27 -17.03 -12.10
CA GLY A 245 -10.06 -17.91 -13.25
C GLY A 245 -8.80 -17.55 -14.05
N GLY A 246 -7.75 -17.04 -13.40
CA GLY A 246 -6.52 -16.59 -14.01
C GLY A 246 -6.51 -15.15 -14.53
N VAL A 247 -7.61 -14.40 -14.36
CA VAL A 247 -7.66 -12.97 -14.69
C VAL A 247 -7.40 -12.15 -13.43
N ALA A 248 -6.51 -11.17 -13.52
CA ALA A 248 -6.17 -10.29 -12.41
C ALA A 248 -7.20 -9.16 -12.26
N GLU A 249 -7.80 -9.04 -11.07
CA GLU A 249 -8.64 -7.91 -10.68
C GLU A 249 -7.97 -7.13 -9.53
N ALA A 250 -7.65 -5.85 -9.74
CA ALA A 250 -7.18 -4.99 -8.66
C ALA A 250 -8.35 -4.68 -7.72
N LEU A 251 -8.21 -5.03 -6.45
CA LEU A 251 -9.23 -4.73 -5.44
C LEU A 251 -9.01 -3.37 -4.78
N THR A 252 -7.80 -2.83 -4.87
CA THR A 252 -7.41 -1.54 -4.31
C THR A 252 -6.85 -0.62 -5.39
N SER A 253 -6.79 0.66 -5.10
CA SER A 253 -6.17 1.69 -5.93
C SER A 253 -5.14 2.44 -5.09
N ASP A 254 -3.93 2.57 -5.60
CA ASP A 254 -2.82 3.20 -4.89
C ASP A 254 -3.16 4.66 -4.51
N HIS A 255 -2.85 5.04 -3.28
CA HIS A 255 -3.00 6.41 -2.78
C HIS A 255 -1.71 7.19 -3.02
N ARG A 256 -1.53 7.64 -4.25
CA ARG A 256 -0.37 8.47 -4.63
C ARG A 256 -0.77 9.93 -4.79
N PRO A 257 0.11 10.89 -4.48
CA PRO A 257 -0.18 12.33 -4.63
C PRO A 257 -0.55 12.75 -6.06
N SER A 258 -0.22 11.93 -7.07
CA SER A 258 -0.60 12.15 -8.47
C SER A 258 -2.05 11.78 -8.79
N ARG A 259 -2.72 10.96 -7.96
CA ARG A 259 -4.12 10.59 -8.13
C ARG A 259 -4.97 11.85 -7.98
N LYS A 260 -5.85 12.10 -8.93
CA LYS A 260 -6.54 13.39 -9.06
C LYS A 260 -7.33 13.78 -7.82
N ASP A 261 -8.10 12.85 -7.26
CA ASP A 261 -8.90 13.06 -6.05
C ASP A 261 -8.03 13.33 -4.81
N GLU A 262 -6.91 12.59 -4.66
CA GLU A 262 -5.97 12.80 -3.57
C GLU A 262 -5.27 14.16 -3.69
N LYS A 263 -4.86 14.55 -4.91
CA LYS A 263 -4.27 15.87 -5.17
C LYS A 263 -5.23 16.99 -4.84
N GLU A 264 -6.48 16.90 -5.32
CA GLU A 264 -7.52 17.89 -5.05
C GLU A 264 -7.81 18.00 -3.53
N ARG A 265 -7.84 16.88 -2.81
CA ARG A 265 -8.01 16.85 -1.36
C ARG A 265 -6.87 17.57 -0.64
N ILE A 266 -5.62 17.27 -1.00
CA ILE A 266 -4.42 17.85 -0.38
C ILE A 266 -4.36 19.36 -0.65
N GLU A 267 -4.59 19.78 -1.90
CA GLU A 267 -4.54 21.20 -2.29
C GLU A 267 -5.67 22.01 -1.65
N THR A 268 -6.87 21.42 -1.49
CA THR A 268 -8.00 22.05 -0.78
C THR A 268 -7.68 22.29 0.69
N LEU A 269 -6.88 21.44 1.31
CA LEU A 269 -6.40 21.59 2.69
C LEU A 269 -5.17 22.50 2.82
N GLY A 270 -4.81 23.24 1.75
CA GLY A 270 -3.69 24.17 1.74
C GLY A 270 -2.32 23.50 1.60
N GLY A 271 -2.26 22.21 1.27
CA GLY A 271 -1.03 21.52 0.89
C GLY A 271 -0.66 21.78 -0.56
N TYR A 272 0.52 21.31 -0.96
CA TYR A 272 0.91 21.31 -2.36
C TYR A 272 1.51 19.95 -2.75
N VAL A 273 1.39 19.63 -4.03
CA VAL A 273 1.90 18.39 -4.63
C VAL A 273 2.84 18.75 -5.77
N ASP A 274 4.11 18.36 -5.64
CA ASP A 274 5.17 18.67 -6.59
C ASP A 274 5.77 17.43 -7.22
N PHE A 275 6.23 17.56 -8.46
CA PHE A 275 6.98 16.52 -9.16
C PHE A 275 8.48 16.70 -8.91
N CYS A 276 9.04 15.91 -7.98
CA CYS A 276 10.43 15.99 -7.53
C CYS A 276 11.18 14.69 -7.87
N HIS A 277 12.30 14.82 -8.61
CA HIS A 277 13.17 13.67 -8.96
C HIS A 277 12.42 12.49 -9.60
N GLY A 278 11.44 12.77 -10.45
CA GLY A 278 10.67 11.73 -11.16
C GLY A 278 9.48 11.18 -10.40
N VAL A 279 9.18 11.68 -9.18
CA VAL A 279 8.08 11.19 -8.32
C VAL A 279 7.26 12.37 -7.81
N TRP A 280 5.93 12.20 -7.78
CA TRP A 280 5.03 13.17 -7.16
C TRP A 280 5.11 13.07 -5.63
N ARG A 281 5.24 14.23 -4.96
CA ARG A 281 5.40 14.29 -3.49
C ARG A 281 4.52 15.36 -2.87
N ILE A 282 4.03 15.06 -1.66
CA ILE A 282 3.36 16.01 -0.79
C ILE A 282 4.43 16.83 -0.09
N GLN A 283 4.32 18.18 -0.13
CA GLN A 283 5.27 19.11 0.49
C GLN A 283 6.74 18.83 0.09
N GLY A 284 6.95 18.32 -1.14
CA GLY A 284 8.27 17.93 -1.63
C GLY A 284 8.93 16.74 -0.91
N SER A 285 8.22 16.08 0.02
CA SER A 285 8.74 15.06 0.91
C SER A 285 8.18 13.65 0.61
N LEU A 286 6.91 13.38 0.87
CA LEU A 286 6.34 12.03 0.88
C LEU A 286 5.64 11.68 -0.45
N ALA A 287 5.85 10.46 -0.95
CA ALA A 287 5.33 9.99 -2.23
C ALA A 287 3.96 9.28 -2.13
N VAL A 288 3.42 9.12 -0.93
CA VAL A 288 2.09 8.54 -0.68
C VAL A 288 1.16 9.58 -0.06
N SER A 289 -0.14 9.44 -0.27
CA SER A 289 -1.14 10.41 0.20
C SER A 289 -2.00 9.91 1.34
N ARG A 290 -1.90 8.62 1.67
CA ARG A 290 -2.51 8.01 2.86
C ARG A 290 -1.55 7.04 3.53
N GLY A 291 -1.67 6.90 4.86
CA GLY A 291 -0.84 6.01 5.66
C GLY A 291 -1.10 6.17 7.15
N ILE A 292 -0.61 5.22 7.95
CA ILE A 292 -0.54 5.31 9.40
C ILE A 292 0.73 6.05 9.78
N GLY A 293 0.68 6.95 10.77
CA GLY A 293 1.83 7.73 11.21
C GLY A 293 1.97 9.06 10.47
N ASP A 294 3.18 9.41 10.03
CA ASP A 294 3.51 10.66 9.31
C ASP A 294 3.02 11.92 10.04
N ARG A 295 3.25 12.00 11.33
CA ARG A 295 2.78 13.06 12.24
C ARG A 295 2.90 14.48 11.65
N HIS A 296 4.04 14.78 11.03
CA HIS A 296 4.35 16.10 10.48
C HIS A 296 3.58 16.43 9.19
N LEU A 297 3.00 15.42 8.54
CA LEU A 297 2.17 15.55 7.32
C LEU A 297 0.71 15.17 7.56
N LYS A 298 0.29 14.89 8.80
CA LYS A 298 -1.04 14.32 9.14
C LYS A 298 -2.22 15.17 8.65
N GLN A 299 -2.03 16.47 8.43
CA GLN A 299 -3.04 17.34 7.82
C GLN A 299 -3.39 16.89 6.38
N TRP A 300 -2.45 16.28 5.67
CA TRP A 300 -2.59 15.88 4.26
C TRP A 300 -2.53 14.37 4.05
N VAL A 301 -1.78 13.64 4.89
CA VAL A 301 -1.65 12.18 4.86
C VAL A 301 -2.61 11.59 5.87
N ILE A 302 -3.74 11.10 5.39
CA ILE A 302 -4.81 10.56 6.25
C ILE A 302 -4.69 9.03 6.39
N ALA A 303 -5.21 8.49 7.49
CA ALA A 303 -5.25 7.05 7.75
C ALA A 303 -6.61 6.42 7.40
N GLU A 304 -7.48 7.15 6.70
CA GLU A 304 -8.77 6.64 6.26
C GLU A 304 -8.59 5.70 5.06
N PRO A 305 -8.95 4.41 5.18
CA PRO A 305 -8.77 3.45 4.09
C PRO A 305 -9.86 3.55 3.02
N ASP A 306 -9.50 3.19 1.79
CA ASP A 306 -10.48 2.73 0.81
C ASP A 306 -10.77 1.25 1.10
N THR A 307 -12.05 0.88 1.27
CA THR A 307 -12.49 -0.48 1.61
C THR A 307 -13.42 -1.06 0.55
N LYS A 308 -13.19 -2.32 0.16
CA LYS A 308 -14.02 -3.08 -0.76
C LYS A 308 -14.49 -4.36 -0.07
N VAL A 309 -15.80 -4.60 -0.06
CA VAL A 309 -16.42 -5.80 0.52
C VAL A 309 -16.95 -6.69 -0.60
N LEU A 310 -16.53 -7.94 -0.64
CA LEU A 310 -16.90 -8.92 -1.67
C LEU A 310 -17.37 -10.22 -1.02
N ARG A 311 -18.43 -10.82 -1.55
CA ARG A 311 -18.76 -12.21 -1.22
C ARG A 311 -17.76 -13.14 -1.89
N ILE A 312 -17.08 -14.02 -1.13
CA ILE A 312 -16.19 -15.02 -1.71
C ILE A 312 -17.00 -15.99 -2.57
N LYS A 313 -16.51 -16.25 -3.79
CA LYS A 313 -17.14 -17.10 -4.78
C LYS A 313 -16.19 -18.22 -5.19
N PRO A 314 -16.71 -19.36 -5.71
CA PRO A 314 -15.88 -20.49 -6.13
C PRO A 314 -14.84 -20.15 -7.22
N GLU A 315 -15.10 -19.16 -8.07
CA GLU A 315 -14.18 -18.71 -9.11
C GLU A 315 -13.02 -17.84 -8.58
N TYR A 316 -13.03 -17.43 -7.31
CA TYR A 316 -11.95 -16.69 -6.66
C TYR A 316 -10.87 -17.66 -6.24
N GLU A 317 -9.74 -17.65 -6.93
CA GLU A 317 -8.66 -18.62 -6.74
C GLU A 317 -7.79 -18.23 -5.55
N PHE A 318 -7.14 -17.08 -5.63
CA PHE A 318 -6.25 -16.55 -4.60
C PHE A 318 -6.19 -15.03 -4.62
N LEU A 319 -5.74 -14.46 -3.51
CA LEU A 319 -5.47 -13.04 -3.35
C LEU A 319 -3.97 -12.81 -3.17
N ILE A 320 -3.41 -11.80 -3.84
CA ILE A 320 -2.06 -11.32 -3.66
C ILE A 320 -2.12 -10.00 -2.90
N LEU A 321 -1.48 -9.91 -1.74
CA LEU A 321 -1.17 -8.66 -1.06
C LEU A 321 0.32 -8.39 -1.21
N ALA A 322 0.73 -7.19 -1.62
CA ALA A 322 2.15 -6.85 -1.72
C ALA A 322 2.42 -5.36 -1.53
N SER A 323 3.65 -5.03 -1.13
CA SER A 323 4.20 -3.68 -1.09
C SER A 323 4.54 -3.15 -2.50
N ASP A 324 4.80 -1.85 -2.63
CA ASP A 324 5.14 -1.20 -3.90
C ASP A 324 6.47 -1.71 -4.47
N GLY A 325 7.35 -2.27 -3.62
CA GLY A 325 8.55 -2.96 -4.04
C GLY A 325 8.29 -4.05 -5.08
N LEU A 326 7.11 -4.70 -5.06
CA LEU A 326 6.64 -5.58 -6.12
C LEU A 326 5.96 -4.79 -7.24
N TRP A 327 4.95 -3.98 -6.91
CA TRP A 327 4.00 -3.44 -7.88
C TRP A 327 4.58 -2.38 -8.82
N ASP A 328 5.66 -1.73 -8.44
CA ASP A 328 6.41 -0.81 -9.30
C ASP A 328 7.13 -1.52 -10.46
N LYS A 329 7.31 -2.84 -10.38
CA LYS A 329 8.09 -3.63 -11.34
C LYS A 329 7.31 -4.74 -12.02
N VAL A 330 6.22 -5.20 -11.43
CA VAL A 330 5.42 -6.34 -11.91
C VAL A 330 3.97 -5.91 -12.04
N SER A 331 3.38 -6.14 -13.21
CA SER A 331 1.97 -5.81 -13.44
C SER A 331 1.06 -6.82 -12.74
N ASN A 332 -0.20 -6.40 -12.48
CA ASN A 332 -1.18 -7.25 -11.80
C ASN A 332 -1.38 -8.58 -12.53
N GLN A 333 -1.54 -8.57 -13.86
CA GLN A 333 -1.76 -9.79 -14.64
C GLN A 333 -0.52 -10.69 -14.63
N GLU A 334 0.65 -10.12 -14.80
CA GLU A 334 1.90 -10.88 -14.75
C GLU A 334 2.12 -11.56 -13.39
N ALA A 335 1.76 -10.88 -12.29
CA ALA A 335 1.82 -11.48 -10.96
C ALA A 335 0.87 -12.68 -10.84
N VAL A 336 -0.34 -12.58 -11.38
CA VAL A 336 -1.30 -13.69 -11.43
C VAL A 336 -0.80 -14.82 -12.31
N ASP A 337 -0.26 -14.53 -13.51
CA ASP A 337 0.25 -15.53 -14.46
C ASP A 337 1.40 -16.36 -13.84
N ILE A 338 2.27 -15.72 -13.06
CA ILE A 338 3.37 -16.39 -12.36
C ILE A 338 2.87 -17.19 -11.16
N ALA A 339 1.93 -16.63 -10.38
CA ALA A 339 1.49 -17.28 -9.14
C ALA A 339 0.53 -18.46 -9.39
N ARG A 340 -0.31 -18.37 -10.42
CA ARG A 340 -1.41 -19.30 -10.65
C ARG A 340 -0.96 -20.77 -10.79
N PRO A 341 0.05 -21.14 -11.59
CA PRO A 341 0.49 -22.52 -11.69
C PRO A 341 0.96 -23.11 -10.35
N MET A 342 1.59 -22.26 -9.50
CA MET A 342 2.08 -22.66 -8.17
C MET A 342 0.98 -22.69 -7.11
N CYS A 343 -0.16 -22.05 -7.34
CA CYS A 343 -1.28 -22.07 -6.41
C CYS A 343 -2.31 -23.15 -6.74
N ILE A 344 -2.48 -23.48 -8.03
CA ILE A 344 -3.56 -24.37 -8.52
C ILE A 344 -3.00 -25.72 -8.94
N ASP A 345 -1.97 -25.76 -9.79
CA ASP A 345 -1.49 -27.01 -10.40
C ASP A 345 -0.49 -27.75 -9.50
N THR A 346 0.41 -27.00 -8.89
CA THR A 346 1.41 -27.53 -7.95
C THR A 346 1.37 -26.69 -6.67
N PRO A 347 0.71 -27.13 -5.59
CA PRO A 347 0.51 -26.27 -4.42
C PRO A 347 1.81 -25.92 -3.69
N GLN A 348 2.50 -24.93 -4.24
CA GLN A 348 3.74 -24.36 -3.73
C GLN A 348 3.66 -22.81 -3.71
N PRO A 349 2.68 -22.20 -3.03
CA PRO A 349 2.46 -20.77 -3.06
C PRO A 349 3.65 -19.95 -2.53
N LEU A 350 4.44 -20.49 -1.61
CA LEU A 350 5.68 -19.84 -1.16
C LEU A 350 6.70 -19.70 -2.30
N THR A 351 6.81 -20.70 -3.19
CA THR A 351 7.66 -20.61 -4.38
C THR A 351 7.21 -19.47 -5.30
N ALA A 352 5.90 -19.28 -5.48
CA ALA A 352 5.37 -18.15 -6.24
C ALA A 352 5.72 -16.80 -5.61
N CYS A 353 5.59 -16.65 -4.29
CA CYS A 353 6.01 -15.43 -3.58
C CYS A 353 7.50 -15.11 -3.85
N LYS A 354 8.38 -16.13 -3.76
CA LYS A 354 9.82 -15.99 -4.05
C LYS A 354 10.06 -15.56 -5.49
N MET A 355 9.43 -16.22 -6.46
CA MET A 355 9.56 -15.88 -7.88
C MET A 355 9.16 -14.45 -8.19
N LEU A 356 8.06 -13.97 -7.61
CA LEU A 356 7.60 -12.59 -7.76
C LEU A 356 8.59 -11.59 -7.18
N ALA A 357 9.08 -11.83 -5.97
CA ALA A 357 10.07 -10.98 -5.33
C ALA A 357 11.41 -10.95 -6.09
N ASP A 358 11.88 -12.12 -6.57
CA ASP A 358 13.12 -12.21 -7.36
C ASP A 358 12.98 -11.54 -8.72
N LEU A 359 11.81 -11.66 -9.36
CA LEU A 359 11.52 -10.96 -10.61
C LEU A 359 11.58 -9.44 -10.41
N SER A 360 10.92 -8.93 -9.38
CA SER A 360 10.95 -7.49 -9.07
C SER A 360 12.38 -7.01 -8.79
N ALA A 361 13.14 -7.73 -7.98
CA ALA A 361 14.54 -7.43 -7.70
C ALA A 361 15.39 -7.44 -8.98
N SER A 362 15.22 -8.44 -9.88
CA SER A 362 15.91 -8.52 -11.17
C SER A 362 15.60 -7.35 -12.10
N ARG A 363 14.42 -6.76 -11.98
CA ARG A 363 13.98 -5.55 -12.70
C ARG A 363 14.45 -4.25 -12.05
N GLY A 364 15.28 -4.37 -11.03
CA GLY A 364 15.92 -3.22 -10.38
C GLY A 364 15.09 -2.55 -9.29
N SER A 365 14.15 -3.26 -8.66
CA SER A 365 13.61 -2.80 -7.40
C SER A 365 14.73 -2.65 -6.38
N SER A 366 14.75 -1.53 -5.69
CA SER A 366 15.70 -1.25 -4.61
C SER A 366 15.01 -1.13 -3.25
N ASP A 367 13.70 -1.24 -3.23
CA ASP A 367 12.89 -1.21 -2.02
C ASP A 367 12.73 -2.60 -1.40
N ASP A 368 12.22 -2.67 -0.20
CA ASP A 368 11.77 -3.91 0.41
C ASP A 368 10.63 -4.49 -0.43
N ILE A 369 10.60 -5.80 -0.55
CA ILE A 369 9.61 -6.50 -1.39
C ILE A 369 8.90 -7.51 -0.52
N SER A 370 7.65 -7.26 -0.22
CA SER A 370 6.80 -8.17 0.54
C SER A 370 5.65 -8.66 -0.31
N VAL A 371 5.50 -9.99 -0.39
CA VAL A 371 4.46 -10.67 -1.17
C VAL A 371 3.78 -11.71 -0.31
N MET A 372 2.47 -11.63 -0.20
CA MET A 372 1.63 -12.62 0.47
C MET A 372 0.59 -13.18 -0.50
N LEU A 373 0.49 -14.49 -0.56
CA LEU A 373 -0.52 -15.23 -1.32
C LEU A 373 -1.50 -15.90 -0.36
N ILE A 374 -2.80 -15.67 -0.55
CA ILE A 374 -3.89 -16.21 0.27
C ILE A 374 -4.81 -17.05 -0.60
N GLN A 375 -4.97 -18.33 -0.28
CA GLN A 375 -5.80 -19.28 -1.02
C GLN A 375 -7.26 -19.16 -0.58
N LEU A 376 -8.14 -18.58 -1.43
CA LEU A 376 -9.52 -18.26 -1.08
C LEU A 376 -10.45 -19.44 -1.05
N GLY A 377 -10.19 -20.51 -1.81
CA GLY A 377 -11.00 -21.73 -1.82
C GLY A 377 -11.18 -22.38 -0.44
N ARG A 378 -10.30 -22.09 0.50
CA ARG A 378 -10.38 -22.56 1.88
C ARG A 378 -11.52 -21.92 2.68
N TYR A 379 -11.94 -20.73 2.30
CA TYR A 379 -12.91 -19.89 3.03
C TYR A 379 -14.33 -19.91 2.42
N ILE A 380 -14.54 -20.78 1.43
CA ILE A 380 -15.84 -21.02 0.79
C ILE A 380 -16.72 -21.93 1.65
#